data_680161be4ed0a8a9e90a1d7577c0e5e9
#
_entry.id   680161be4ed0a8a9e90a1d7577c0e5e9
#
_cell.length_a   1.000
_cell.length_b   1.000
_cell.length_c   1.000
_cell.angle_alpha   90.00
_cell.angle_beta   90.00
_cell.angle_gamma   90.00
#
_symmetry.space_group_name_H-M   'P 1'
#
loop_
_entity.id
_entity.type
_entity.pdbx_description
1 polymer ?
#
loop_
_entity_poly.entity_id
_entity_poly.type
_entity_poly.pdbx_seq_one_letter_code
_entity_poly.pdbx_strand_id
1 'polypeptide(L)'
;MIQVIPSIAIRRGKVVKMRKGDPSSEKEYEENPLDLAKRFGDHGIEVIHLVDLDGAERGSPVNWHVLEAISGYTDLKIDFTGGISTDGDISKAYEYGADYITAASIAVTDPELFASWIISYGREKMTLGADVVDRNTKELLYRGWRTK
;
A
#
# COMPACT_ATOMS: atom_id res chain seq x y z
N MET A 1 0.57 23.67 -5.61
CA MET A 1 0.52 22.75 -6.78
C MET A 1 -0.07 21.44 -6.33
N ILE A 2 -0.95 20.85 -7.12
CA ILE A 2 -1.54 19.53 -6.83
C ILE A 2 -0.59 18.45 -7.34
N GLN A 3 -0.23 17.49 -6.49
CA GLN A 3 0.50 16.31 -6.89
C GLN A 3 -0.48 15.15 -7.12
N VAL A 4 -0.36 14.47 -8.26
CA VAL A 4 -1.13 13.26 -8.55
C VAL A 4 -0.31 12.04 -8.16
N ILE A 5 -0.86 11.21 -7.28
CA ILE A 5 -0.25 9.96 -6.83
C ILE A 5 -1.17 8.81 -7.27
N PRO A 6 -0.87 8.14 -8.40
CA PRO A 6 -1.67 7.01 -8.84
C PRO A 6 -1.48 5.80 -7.92
N SER A 7 -2.52 5.01 -7.78
CA SER A 7 -2.51 3.77 -7.01
C SER A 7 -2.44 2.56 -7.95
N ILE A 8 -1.54 1.63 -7.64
CA ILE A 8 -1.43 0.32 -8.29
C ILE A 8 -1.78 -0.74 -7.25
N ALA A 9 -2.90 -1.42 -7.43
CA ALA A 9 -3.31 -2.52 -6.56
C ALA A 9 -2.89 -3.85 -7.17
N ILE A 10 -2.28 -4.71 -6.34
CA ILE A 10 -1.71 -5.98 -6.76
C ILE A 10 -2.40 -7.14 -6.05
N ARG A 11 -2.80 -8.13 -6.85
CA ARG A 11 -3.23 -9.44 -6.37
C ARG A 11 -2.53 -10.53 -7.17
N ARG A 12 -1.88 -11.47 -6.47
CA ARG A 12 -1.11 -12.55 -7.10
C ARG A 12 -0.13 -12.06 -8.16
N GLY A 13 0.57 -10.96 -7.87
CA GLY A 13 1.55 -10.35 -8.76
C GLY A 13 0.99 -9.58 -9.96
N LYS A 14 -0.34 -9.46 -10.08
CA LYS A 14 -1.02 -8.81 -11.20
C LYS A 14 -1.73 -7.54 -10.79
N VAL A 15 -1.84 -6.60 -11.72
CA VAL A 15 -2.61 -5.37 -11.50
C VAL A 15 -4.10 -5.70 -11.47
N VAL A 16 -4.77 -5.23 -10.43
CA VAL A 16 -6.22 -5.37 -10.28
C VAL A 16 -6.86 -4.04 -9.93
N LYS A 17 -8.17 -3.95 -10.16
CA LYS A 17 -8.99 -2.82 -9.75
C LYS A 17 -10.26 -3.32 -9.10
N MET A 18 -10.60 -2.76 -7.95
CA MET A 18 -11.88 -2.98 -7.28
C MET A 18 -12.71 -1.71 -7.27
N ARG A 19 -14.01 -1.86 -7.40
CA ARG A 19 -14.94 -0.74 -7.29
C ARG A 19 -15.32 -0.52 -5.83
N LYS A 20 -14.95 0.63 -5.27
CA LYS A 20 -15.24 0.99 -3.87
C LYS A 20 -14.77 -0.04 -2.83
N GLY A 21 -13.66 -0.74 -3.12
CA GLY A 21 -13.15 -1.77 -2.21
C GLY A 21 -13.94 -3.08 -2.19
N ASP A 22 -14.91 -3.25 -3.09
CA ASP A 22 -15.73 -4.46 -3.17
C ASP A 22 -14.97 -5.60 -3.89
N PRO A 23 -14.60 -6.68 -3.18
CA PRO A 23 -13.88 -7.80 -3.78
C PRO A 23 -14.63 -8.50 -4.91
N SER A 24 -15.97 -8.47 -4.89
CA SER A 24 -16.79 -9.08 -5.95
C SER A 24 -16.69 -8.33 -7.28
N SER A 25 -16.26 -7.07 -7.25
CA SER A 25 -16.07 -6.22 -8.40
C SER A 25 -14.63 -6.25 -8.95
N GLU A 26 -13.76 -7.09 -8.39
CA GLU A 26 -12.36 -7.16 -8.77
C GLU A 26 -12.20 -7.52 -10.25
N LYS A 27 -11.41 -6.71 -10.95
CA LYS A 27 -11.05 -6.94 -12.34
C LYS A 27 -9.54 -6.99 -12.45
N GLU A 28 -9.03 -8.06 -13.03
CA GLU A 28 -7.63 -8.24 -13.35
C GLU A 28 -7.31 -7.56 -14.69
N TYR A 29 -6.15 -6.91 -14.76
CA TYR A 29 -5.61 -6.33 -15.98
C TYR A 29 -4.44 -7.16 -16.47
N GLU A 30 -4.31 -7.29 -17.79
CA GLU A 30 -3.18 -8.02 -18.40
C GLU A 30 -1.85 -7.27 -18.25
N GLU A 31 -1.89 -5.98 -17.95
CA GLU A 31 -0.71 -5.15 -17.84
C GLU A 31 0.16 -5.54 -16.63
N ASN A 32 1.46 -5.72 -16.87
CA ASN A 32 2.43 -6.01 -15.83
C ASN A 32 2.58 -4.79 -14.89
N PRO A 33 2.65 -4.97 -13.57
CA PRO A 33 2.82 -3.86 -12.62
C PRO A 33 4.04 -2.97 -12.90
N LEU A 34 5.17 -3.56 -13.27
CA LEU A 34 6.38 -2.81 -13.60
C LEU A 34 6.19 -1.96 -14.86
N ASP A 35 5.55 -2.50 -15.90
CA ASP A 35 5.29 -1.78 -17.16
C ASP A 35 4.35 -0.61 -16.91
N LEU A 36 3.31 -0.81 -16.09
CA LEU A 36 2.40 0.26 -15.68
C LEU A 36 3.14 1.36 -14.90
N ALA A 37 3.99 0.98 -13.95
CA ALA A 37 4.80 1.92 -13.18
C ALA A 37 5.74 2.73 -14.07
N LYS A 38 6.43 2.09 -15.02
CA LYS A 38 7.29 2.76 -16.01
C LYS A 38 6.49 3.77 -16.84
N ARG A 39 5.31 3.39 -17.29
CA ARG A 39 4.44 4.27 -18.06
C ARG A 39 4.01 5.50 -17.25
N PHE A 40 3.72 5.35 -15.96
CA PHE A 40 3.45 6.49 -15.07
C PHE A 40 4.66 7.42 -14.98
N GLY A 41 5.86 6.87 -14.77
CA GLY A 41 7.10 7.65 -14.74
C GLY A 41 7.35 8.41 -16.04
N ASP A 42 7.13 7.78 -17.19
CA ASP A 42 7.28 8.41 -18.52
C ASP A 42 6.31 9.57 -18.73
N HIS A 43 5.18 9.59 -18.02
CA HIS A 43 4.19 10.69 -18.04
C HIS A 43 4.38 11.71 -16.91
N GLY A 44 5.53 11.70 -16.24
CA GLY A 44 5.88 12.70 -15.22
C GLY A 44 5.36 12.42 -13.81
N ILE A 45 4.86 11.24 -13.55
CA ILE A 45 4.52 10.82 -12.17
C ILE A 45 5.82 10.58 -11.39
N GLU A 46 5.89 11.12 -10.19
CA GLU A 46 7.06 10.99 -9.31
C GLU A 46 6.83 9.99 -8.18
N VAL A 47 5.59 9.86 -7.71
CA VAL A 47 5.21 9.01 -6.58
C VAL A 47 4.04 8.12 -6.97
N ILE A 48 4.11 6.84 -6.59
CA ILE A 48 2.99 5.90 -6.70
C ILE A 48 2.62 5.33 -5.34
N HIS A 49 1.36 4.94 -5.19
CA HIS A 49 0.84 4.19 -4.06
C HIS A 49 0.67 2.73 -4.48
N LEU A 50 1.51 1.84 -3.95
CA LEU A 50 1.50 0.41 -4.26
C LEU A 50 0.76 -0.36 -3.17
N VAL A 51 -0.32 -1.01 -3.54
CA VAL A 51 -1.22 -1.73 -2.61
C VAL A 51 -1.10 -3.23 -2.81
N ASP A 52 -0.59 -3.93 -1.80
CA ASP A 52 -0.56 -5.40 -1.75
C ASP A 52 -1.89 -5.92 -1.18
N LEU A 53 -2.83 -6.25 -2.06
CA LEU A 53 -4.15 -6.75 -1.65
C LEU A 53 -4.08 -8.13 -0.99
N ASP A 54 -3.18 -8.99 -1.44
CA ASP A 54 -2.96 -10.29 -0.79
C ASP A 54 -2.45 -10.09 0.63
N GLY A 55 -1.52 -9.14 0.80
CA GLY A 55 -0.98 -8.78 2.11
C GLY A 55 -2.04 -8.17 3.03
N ALA A 56 -2.85 -7.26 2.52
CA ALA A 56 -3.95 -6.67 3.27
C ALA A 56 -4.95 -7.73 3.78
N GLU A 57 -5.22 -8.72 2.97
CA GLU A 57 -6.13 -9.83 3.30
C GLU A 57 -5.51 -10.82 4.29
N ARG A 58 -4.23 -11.15 4.09
CA ARG A 58 -3.49 -12.10 4.92
C ARG A 58 -3.04 -11.54 6.27
N GLY A 59 -2.81 -10.22 6.34
CA GLY A 59 -2.22 -9.55 7.49
C GLY A 59 -0.69 -9.56 7.51
N SER A 60 -0.07 -9.82 6.35
CA SER A 60 1.38 -9.77 6.13
C SER A 60 1.65 -9.62 4.63
N PRO A 61 2.56 -8.74 4.20
CA PRO A 61 2.82 -8.53 2.78
C PRO A 61 3.26 -9.81 2.05
N VAL A 62 2.86 -9.92 0.79
CA VAL A 62 3.08 -11.11 -0.06
C VAL A 62 3.84 -10.75 -1.33
N ASN A 63 3.48 -9.64 -1.98
CA ASN A 63 3.98 -9.28 -3.31
C ASN A 63 5.29 -8.48 -3.25
N TRP A 64 6.25 -8.93 -2.45
CA TRP A 64 7.56 -8.29 -2.27
C TRP A 64 8.32 -8.11 -3.58
N HIS A 65 8.23 -9.09 -4.49
CA HIS A 65 8.90 -9.07 -5.78
C HIS A 65 8.42 -7.91 -6.67
N VAL A 66 7.16 -7.49 -6.54
CA VAL A 66 6.63 -6.34 -7.29
C VAL A 66 7.23 -5.04 -6.76
N LEU A 67 7.29 -4.87 -5.44
CA LEU A 67 7.94 -3.71 -4.80
C LEU A 67 9.41 -3.61 -5.23
N GLU A 68 10.16 -4.70 -5.13
CA GLU A 68 11.58 -4.76 -5.50
C GLU A 68 11.79 -4.42 -6.98
N ALA A 69 10.97 -4.97 -7.88
CA ALA A 69 11.06 -4.73 -9.30
C ALA A 69 10.82 -3.25 -9.65
N ILE A 70 9.75 -2.65 -9.12
CA ILE A 70 9.44 -1.24 -9.37
C ILE A 70 10.54 -0.33 -8.80
N SER A 71 11.01 -0.61 -7.59
CA SER A 71 12.11 0.14 -6.97
C SER A 71 13.41 0.03 -7.76
N GLY A 72 13.73 -1.16 -8.26
CA GLY A 72 14.98 -1.42 -8.98
C GLY A 72 15.00 -0.92 -10.41
N TYR A 73 13.88 -0.84 -11.08
CA TYR A 73 13.78 -0.52 -12.51
C TYR A 73 13.10 0.82 -12.83
N THR A 74 12.74 1.60 -11.81
CA THR A 74 12.17 2.95 -11.99
C THR A 74 12.79 3.92 -10.98
N ASP A 75 12.63 5.22 -11.24
CA ASP A 75 13.01 6.29 -10.30
C ASP A 75 11.82 6.76 -9.43
N LEU A 76 10.70 6.04 -9.48
CA LEU A 76 9.51 6.38 -8.71
C LEU A 76 9.77 6.27 -7.21
N LYS A 77 9.21 7.20 -6.46
CA LYS A 77 9.03 7.05 -5.02
C LYS A 77 7.80 6.16 -4.76
N ILE A 78 7.94 5.21 -3.86
CA ILE A 78 6.92 4.19 -3.61
C ILE A 78 6.40 4.32 -2.19
N ASP A 79 5.11 4.63 -2.08
CA ASP A 79 4.35 4.48 -0.85
C ASP A 79 3.70 3.09 -0.85
N PHE A 80 4.17 2.22 0.03
CA PHE A 80 3.75 0.82 0.07
C PHE A 80 2.75 0.58 1.19
N THR A 81 1.71 -0.19 0.91
CA THR A 81 0.71 -0.63 1.88
C THR A 81 0.26 -2.05 1.61
N GLY A 82 -0.29 -2.71 2.61
CA GLY A 82 -0.90 -4.04 2.47
C GLY A 82 -0.40 -5.06 3.49
N GLY A 83 -0.98 -5.05 4.68
CA GLY A 83 -0.73 -6.06 5.69
C GLY A 83 0.53 -5.88 6.53
N ILE A 84 1.16 -4.71 6.50
CA ILE A 84 2.29 -4.38 7.40
C ILE A 84 1.81 -4.47 8.85
N SER A 85 2.32 -5.44 9.60
CA SER A 85 1.86 -5.72 10.98
C SER A 85 2.97 -6.04 11.97
N THR A 86 4.21 -6.20 11.52
CA THR A 86 5.37 -6.51 12.35
C THR A 86 6.56 -5.61 12.06
N ASP A 87 7.51 -5.53 13.00
CA ASP A 87 8.78 -4.84 12.78
C ASP A 87 9.56 -5.44 11.59
N GLY A 88 9.48 -6.75 11.40
CA GLY A 88 10.07 -7.43 10.27
C GLY A 88 9.47 -7.02 8.94
N ASP A 89 8.15 -6.84 8.88
CA ASP A 89 7.46 -6.39 7.66
C ASP A 89 7.90 -4.98 7.27
N ILE A 90 7.93 -4.05 8.22
CA ILE A 90 8.30 -2.66 7.93
C ILE A 90 9.78 -2.53 7.55
N SER A 91 10.68 -3.23 8.24
CA SER A 91 12.10 -3.27 7.90
C SER A 91 12.32 -3.82 6.50
N LYS A 92 11.67 -4.93 6.16
CA LYS A 92 11.73 -5.55 4.85
C LYS A 92 11.16 -4.64 3.75
N ALA A 93 10.06 -3.94 4.01
CA ALA A 93 9.48 -3.03 3.03
C ALA A 93 10.46 -1.91 2.65
N TYR A 94 11.14 -1.30 3.61
CA TYR A 94 12.16 -0.29 3.32
C TYR A 94 13.39 -0.90 2.63
N GLU A 95 13.81 -2.09 3.04
CA GLU A 95 14.93 -2.81 2.39
C GLU A 95 14.63 -3.13 0.92
N TYR A 96 13.41 -3.53 0.60
CA TYR A 96 12.97 -3.82 -0.77
C TYR A 96 12.63 -2.57 -1.61
N GLY A 97 12.74 -1.38 -1.03
CA GLY A 97 12.72 -0.13 -1.77
C GLY A 97 11.50 0.76 -1.58
N ALA A 98 10.66 0.51 -0.58
CA ALA A 98 9.63 1.49 -0.20
C ALA A 98 10.30 2.78 0.29
N ASP A 99 9.80 3.92 -0.15
CA ASP A 99 10.21 5.23 0.35
C ASP A 99 9.31 5.69 1.50
N TYR A 100 8.04 5.31 1.43
CA TYR A 100 7.02 5.58 2.44
C TYR A 100 6.21 4.32 2.70
N ILE A 101 5.65 4.21 3.90
CA ILE A 101 4.74 3.13 4.26
C ILE A 101 3.45 3.71 4.78
N THR A 102 2.34 3.23 4.22
CA THR A 102 1.00 3.48 4.76
C THR A 102 0.56 2.26 5.55
N ALA A 103 0.28 2.45 6.83
CA ALA A 103 -0.26 1.44 7.72
C ALA A 103 -1.66 1.82 8.19
N ALA A 104 -2.58 0.88 8.18
CA ALA A 104 -3.97 1.11 8.54
C ALA A 104 -4.39 0.23 9.72
N SER A 105 -4.53 -1.07 9.50
CA SER A 105 -5.05 -2.00 10.50
C SER A 105 -4.25 -2.03 11.79
N ILE A 106 -2.92 -1.94 11.72
CA ILE A 106 -2.03 -1.95 12.89
C ILE A 106 -2.26 -0.76 13.81
N ALA A 107 -2.61 0.40 13.25
CA ALA A 107 -2.90 1.59 14.04
C ALA A 107 -4.15 1.43 14.92
N VAL A 108 -5.03 0.49 14.57
CA VAL A 108 -6.22 0.12 15.34
C VAL A 108 -5.93 -1.04 16.29
N THR A 109 -5.23 -2.07 15.79
CA THR A 109 -5.01 -3.31 16.55
C THR A 109 -3.86 -3.22 17.54
N ASP A 110 -2.84 -2.40 17.24
CA ASP A 110 -1.68 -2.16 18.11
C ASP A 110 -1.14 -0.72 17.89
N PRO A 111 -1.83 0.29 18.44
CA PRO A 111 -1.43 1.68 18.27
C PRO A 111 -0.08 2.03 18.87
N GLU A 112 0.36 1.30 19.90
CA GLU A 112 1.67 1.50 20.52
C GLU A 112 2.80 1.08 19.58
N LEU A 113 2.65 -0.05 18.91
CA LEU A 113 3.59 -0.52 17.89
C LEU A 113 3.65 0.47 16.72
N PHE A 114 2.50 0.92 16.22
CA PHE A 114 2.44 1.93 15.17
C PHE A 114 3.16 3.24 15.57
N ALA A 115 2.93 3.72 16.78
CA ALA A 115 3.61 4.90 17.32
C ALA A 115 5.13 4.70 17.40
N SER A 116 5.58 3.51 17.80
CA SER A 116 7.02 3.18 17.85
C SER A 116 7.67 3.24 16.47
N TRP A 117 6.97 2.86 15.41
CA TRP A 117 7.46 2.97 14.04
C TRP A 117 7.61 4.43 13.59
N ILE A 118 6.66 5.30 13.96
CA ILE A 118 6.78 6.74 13.68
C ILE A 118 8.03 7.32 14.35
N ILE A 119 8.32 6.90 15.58
CA ILE A 119 9.53 7.33 16.30
C ILE A 119 10.79 6.79 15.63
N SER A 120 10.81 5.52 15.25
CA SER A 120 12.00 4.84 14.71
C SER A 120 12.33 5.27 13.29
N TYR A 121 11.33 5.44 12.43
CA TYR A 121 11.52 5.72 10.99
C TYR A 121 11.27 7.18 10.60
N GLY A 122 10.62 7.94 11.46
CA GLY A 122 10.26 9.33 11.21
C GLY A 122 8.86 9.47 10.59
N ARG A 123 8.17 10.52 10.99
CA ARG A 123 6.79 10.80 10.55
C ARG A 123 6.66 11.08 9.06
N GLU A 124 7.74 11.50 8.41
CA GLU A 124 7.74 11.74 6.97
C GLU A 124 7.68 10.44 6.15
N LYS A 125 8.09 9.31 6.75
CA LYS A 125 8.13 7.99 6.11
C LYS A 125 6.91 7.13 6.42
N MET A 126 6.08 7.55 7.36
CA MET A 126 4.92 6.78 7.82
C MET A 126 3.63 7.55 7.59
N THR A 127 2.65 6.87 7.02
CA THR A 127 1.29 7.42 6.81
C THR A 127 0.28 6.53 7.52
N LEU A 128 -0.65 7.15 8.23
CA LEU A 128 -1.83 6.47 8.76
C LEU A 128 -2.90 6.39 7.69
N GLY A 129 -3.27 5.17 7.30
CA GLY A 129 -4.43 4.90 6.44
C GLY A 129 -5.68 4.73 7.29
N ALA A 130 -6.72 5.49 6.99
CA ALA A 130 -8.01 5.40 7.68
C ALA A 130 -9.15 5.27 6.66
N ASP A 131 -9.57 4.03 6.42
CA ASP A 131 -10.68 3.74 5.52
C ASP A 131 -12.00 3.84 6.28
N VAL A 132 -12.93 4.62 5.75
CA VAL A 132 -14.22 4.89 6.39
C VAL A 132 -15.35 4.34 5.54
N VAL A 133 -16.24 3.54 6.16
CA VAL A 133 -17.40 2.94 5.47
C VAL A 133 -18.50 3.96 5.23
N ASP A 134 -18.83 4.74 6.26
CA ASP A 134 -19.94 5.67 6.25
C ASP A 134 -19.48 7.06 6.71
N ARG A 135 -19.81 8.06 5.89
CA ARG A 135 -19.50 9.45 6.20
C ARG A 135 -20.18 9.97 7.47
N ASN A 136 -21.32 9.39 7.85
CA ASN A 136 -22.11 9.83 9.01
C ASN A 136 -21.59 9.19 10.30
N THR A 137 -21.31 7.88 10.29
CA THR A 137 -20.87 7.15 11.48
C THR A 137 -19.36 7.24 11.68
N LYS A 138 -18.60 7.54 10.62
CA LYS A 138 -17.12 7.56 10.63
C LYS A 138 -16.50 6.24 11.12
N GLU A 139 -17.20 5.13 10.89
CA GLU A 139 -16.68 3.81 11.22
C GLU A 139 -15.45 3.49 10.37
N LEU A 140 -14.38 3.04 11.02
CA LEU A 140 -13.15 2.63 10.37
C LEU A 140 -13.21 1.17 9.93
N LEU A 141 -12.73 0.91 8.71
CA LEU A 141 -12.49 -0.44 8.22
C LEU A 141 -11.05 -0.86 8.50
N TYR A 142 -10.87 -2.10 8.88
CA TYR A 142 -9.55 -2.69 9.04
C TYR A 142 -9.55 -4.16 8.59
N ARG A 143 -8.37 -4.80 8.55
CA ARG A 143 -8.20 -6.17 8.07
C ARG A 143 -8.73 -6.40 6.66
N GLY A 144 -8.30 -5.54 5.71
CA GLY A 144 -8.68 -5.64 4.31
C GLY A 144 -10.18 -5.39 4.06
N TRP A 145 -10.76 -4.48 4.86
CA TRP A 145 -12.17 -4.09 4.81
C TRP A 145 -13.17 -5.20 5.18
N ARG A 146 -12.71 -6.25 5.84
CA ARG A 146 -13.57 -7.38 6.26
C ARG A 146 -14.18 -7.19 7.65
N THR A 147 -13.61 -6.32 8.45
CA THR A 147 -14.03 -6.04 9.84
C THR A 147 -14.12 -4.54 10.05
N LYS A 148 -15.09 -4.14 10.85
CA LYS A 148 -15.30 -2.75 11.26
C LYS A 148 -14.68 -2.49 12.62
#